data_ed41c874287632df3339607768c757cc
#
_entry.id   ed41c874287632df3339607768c757cc
#
_cell.length_a   1.000
_cell.length_b   1.000
_cell.length_c   1.000
_cell.angle_alpha   90.00
_cell.angle_beta   90.00
_cell.angle_gamma   90.00
#
_symmetry.space_group_name_H-M   'P 1'
#
loop_
_entity.id
_entity.type
_entity.pdbx_description
1 polymer ?
#
loop_
_entity_poly.entity_id
_entity_poly.type
_entity_poly.pdbx_seq_one_letter_code
_entity_poly.pdbx_strand_id
1 'polypeptide(L)'
;MPKKLYFITTEIIPFANVTSLADFSTKVPLFLQEYGHDIRTIIPKYGYVSERKYILREVIRLREIPFVFKGEDHVTSAKSAFIPKTRVQVYFLEDEYWFKPLTNLVYKSKNGRVLADNAERYGYYSKAVLSTLPHLFWAPDIFICNGWQSALIPGFFKKHFEGINQFYKKIQTVLIILSN
;
A
#
# COMPACT_ATOMS: atom_id res chain seq x y z
N MET A 1 0.94 -24.93 -0.99
CA MET A 1 -0.06 -24.41 -1.94
C MET A 1 0.17 -22.92 -2.18
N PRO A 2 0.08 -22.45 -3.41
CA PRO A 2 0.13 -21.02 -3.73
C PRO A 2 -0.90 -20.23 -2.92
N LYS A 3 -0.51 -19.05 -2.43
CA LYS A 3 -1.36 -18.13 -1.69
C LYS A 3 -1.47 -16.81 -2.43
N LYS A 4 -2.57 -16.11 -2.26
CA LYS A 4 -2.76 -14.73 -2.69
C LYS A 4 -2.34 -13.79 -1.57
N LEU A 5 -1.32 -12.99 -1.80
CA LEU A 5 -0.69 -12.16 -0.78
C LEU A 5 -0.83 -10.69 -1.16
N TYR A 6 -1.43 -9.89 -0.29
CA TYR A 6 -1.46 -8.43 -0.46
C TYR A 6 -0.39 -7.81 0.43
N PHE A 7 0.70 -7.40 -0.19
CA PHE A 7 1.87 -6.83 0.46
C PHE A 7 1.72 -5.32 0.54
N ILE A 8 1.44 -4.82 1.73
CA ILE A 8 1.12 -3.42 1.99
C ILE A 8 2.32 -2.79 2.71
N THR A 9 2.87 -1.73 2.12
CA THR A 9 4.06 -1.06 2.62
C THR A 9 4.01 0.42 2.23
N THR A 10 5.00 1.19 2.65
CA THR A 10 5.11 2.61 2.29
C THR A 10 6.32 2.91 1.41
N GLU A 11 7.21 1.94 1.21
CA GLU A 11 8.43 2.11 0.44
C GLU A 11 8.75 0.85 -0.36
N ILE A 12 9.19 1.02 -1.59
CA ILE A 12 9.74 -0.03 -2.47
C ILE A 12 10.79 0.61 -3.38
N ILE A 13 11.98 0.05 -3.49
CA ILE A 13 12.99 0.50 -4.43
C ILE A 13 12.55 0.15 -5.87
N PRO A 14 12.68 1.03 -6.87
CA PRO A 14 13.35 2.34 -6.83
C PRO A 14 12.38 3.52 -6.57
N PHE A 15 11.12 3.28 -6.30
CA PHE A 15 10.07 4.30 -6.24
C PHE A 15 10.18 5.19 -5.01
N ALA A 16 10.34 4.57 -3.85
CA ALA A 16 10.56 5.24 -2.57
C ALA A 16 11.63 4.47 -1.79
N ASN A 17 12.71 5.16 -1.41
CA ASN A 17 13.87 4.57 -0.76
C ASN A 17 14.40 5.52 0.31
N VAL A 18 13.76 5.55 1.46
CA VAL A 18 14.06 6.45 2.56
C VAL A 18 14.59 5.70 3.79
N THR A 19 14.06 4.50 4.04
CA THR A 19 14.44 3.68 5.20
C THR A 19 14.80 2.24 4.77
N SER A 20 15.28 1.43 5.72
CA SER A 20 15.55 0.01 5.50
C SER A 20 14.31 -0.80 5.04
N LEU A 21 13.10 -0.27 5.31
CA LEU A 21 11.85 -0.88 4.86
C LEU A 21 11.79 -0.98 3.32
N ALA A 22 12.40 -0.04 2.60
CA ALA A 22 12.41 -0.04 1.14
C ALA A 22 13.11 -1.27 0.56
N ASP A 23 14.26 -1.62 1.09
CA ASP A 23 15.03 -2.81 0.67
C ASP A 23 14.26 -4.11 0.99
N PHE A 24 13.75 -4.21 2.21
CA PHE A 24 12.93 -5.33 2.65
C PHE A 24 11.69 -5.51 1.75
N SER A 25 10.96 -4.43 1.52
CA SER A 25 9.72 -4.43 0.72
C SER A 25 9.97 -4.67 -0.79
N THR A 26 11.20 -4.57 -1.24
CA THR A 26 11.59 -4.91 -2.61
C THR A 26 11.93 -6.40 -2.73
N LYS A 27 12.70 -6.92 -1.79
CA LYS A 27 13.22 -8.30 -1.83
C LYS A 27 12.16 -9.35 -1.46
N VAL A 28 11.37 -9.09 -0.44
CA VAL A 28 10.41 -10.08 0.06
C VAL A 28 9.29 -10.39 -0.94
N PRO A 29 8.63 -9.43 -1.60
CA PRO A 29 7.65 -9.75 -2.62
C PRO A 29 8.23 -10.54 -3.80
N LEU A 30 9.44 -10.20 -4.22
CA LEU A 30 10.13 -10.92 -5.30
C LEU A 30 10.38 -12.37 -4.90
N PHE A 31 10.93 -12.60 -3.72
CA PHE A 31 11.17 -13.93 -3.18
C PHE A 31 9.87 -14.75 -3.08
N LEU A 32 8.80 -14.17 -2.53
CA LEU A 32 7.51 -14.86 -2.40
C LEU A 32 6.90 -15.20 -3.77
N GLN A 33 7.10 -14.34 -4.77
CA GLN A 33 6.64 -14.62 -6.13
C GLN A 33 7.43 -15.76 -6.77
N GLU A 34 8.74 -15.84 -6.55
CA GLU A 34 9.58 -16.95 -7.00
C GLU A 34 9.18 -18.30 -6.39
N TYR A 35 8.64 -18.28 -5.17
CA TYR A 35 8.05 -19.45 -4.52
C TYR A 35 6.64 -19.80 -5.02
N GLY A 36 6.15 -19.10 -6.03
CA GLY A 36 4.88 -19.41 -6.70
C GLY A 36 3.66 -18.78 -6.06
N HIS A 37 3.80 -17.80 -5.16
CA HIS A 37 2.67 -17.07 -4.61
C HIS A 37 2.17 -15.98 -5.59
N ASP A 38 0.85 -15.75 -5.62
CA ASP A 38 0.25 -14.60 -6.30
C ASP A 38 0.35 -13.38 -5.38
N ILE A 39 1.32 -12.52 -5.63
CA ILE A 39 1.58 -11.36 -4.80
C ILE A 39 1.26 -10.05 -5.52
N ARG A 40 0.55 -9.17 -4.84
CA ARG A 40 0.34 -7.79 -5.26
C ARG A 40 0.83 -6.86 -4.16
N THR A 41 1.47 -5.79 -4.58
CA THR A 41 2.05 -4.81 -3.66
C THR A 41 1.37 -3.46 -3.83
N ILE A 42 1.31 -2.66 -2.76
CA ILE A 42 0.75 -1.32 -2.80
C ILE A 42 1.56 -0.38 -1.91
N ILE A 43 1.82 0.81 -2.44
CA ILE A 43 2.46 1.93 -1.73
C ILE A 43 1.67 3.23 -1.98
N PRO A 44 1.84 4.26 -1.14
CA PRO A 44 1.39 5.60 -1.49
C PRO A 44 2.13 6.13 -2.72
N LYS A 45 1.44 6.88 -3.57
CA LYS A 45 2.07 7.61 -4.65
C LYS A 45 2.57 8.96 -4.13
N TYR A 46 3.84 9.01 -3.76
CA TYR A 46 4.49 10.27 -3.37
C TYR A 46 4.69 11.19 -4.56
N GLY A 47 4.72 12.51 -4.31
CA GLY A 47 4.89 13.51 -5.36
C GLY A 47 6.20 13.39 -6.14
N TYR A 48 7.24 12.81 -5.55
CA TYR A 48 8.53 12.59 -6.21
C TYR A 48 8.59 11.30 -7.06
N VAL A 49 7.55 10.47 -7.05
CA VAL A 49 7.50 9.28 -7.91
C VAL A 49 7.17 9.69 -9.33
N SER A 50 8.16 9.64 -10.21
CA SER A 50 8.02 10.04 -11.60
C SER A 50 7.21 9.02 -12.40
N GLU A 51 6.03 9.41 -12.85
CA GLU A 51 5.17 8.57 -13.69
C GLU A 51 5.82 8.22 -15.02
N ARG A 52 6.52 9.19 -15.63
CA ARG A 52 7.20 8.98 -16.90
C ARG A 52 8.40 8.05 -16.78
N LYS A 53 9.25 8.24 -15.75
CA LYS A 53 10.44 7.43 -15.52
C LYS A 53 10.10 5.95 -15.29
N TYR A 54 9.06 5.70 -14.51
CA TYR A 54 8.67 4.35 -14.11
C TYR A 54 7.50 3.78 -14.92
N ILE A 55 7.02 4.52 -15.90
CA ILE A 55 5.95 4.11 -16.81
C ILE A 55 4.70 3.69 -16.00
N LEU A 56 4.27 4.57 -15.10
CA LEU A 56 3.04 4.32 -14.33
C LEU A 56 1.85 4.31 -15.28
N ARG A 57 1.07 3.25 -15.21
CA ARG A 57 -0.13 3.06 -16.03
C ARG A 57 -1.38 3.21 -15.19
N GLU A 58 -2.37 3.86 -15.76
CA GLU A 58 -3.69 3.89 -15.17
C GLU A 58 -4.31 2.49 -15.19
N VAL A 59 -5.00 2.17 -14.10
CA VAL A 59 -5.82 0.97 -13.98
C VAL A 59 -7.27 1.41 -13.92
N ILE A 60 -8.03 1.22 -14.99
CA ILE A 60 -9.40 1.74 -15.14
C ILE A 60 -10.27 1.37 -13.93
N ARG A 61 -10.16 0.15 -13.44
CA ARG A 61 -10.92 -0.35 -12.29
C ARG A 61 -10.53 0.30 -10.96
N LEU A 62 -9.36 0.91 -10.89
CA LEU A 62 -8.85 1.58 -9.68
C LEU A 62 -8.99 3.10 -9.75
N ARG A 63 -9.90 3.60 -10.58
CA ARG A 63 -10.29 5.01 -10.61
C ARG A 63 -11.44 5.23 -9.65
N GLU A 64 -11.39 6.37 -8.95
CA GLU A 64 -12.50 6.88 -8.13
C GLU A 64 -13.04 5.85 -7.12
N ILE A 65 -12.14 5.22 -6.37
CA ILE A 65 -12.48 4.27 -5.31
C ILE A 65 -13.04 5.05 -4.13
N PRO A 66 -14.33 4.90 -3.79
CA PRO A 66 -14.93 5.59 -2.66
C PRO A 66 -14.60 4.88 -1.35
N PHE A 67 -14.38 5.64 -0.29
CA PHE A 67 -14.24 5.12 1.07
C PHE A 67 -14.56 6.18 2.12
N VAL A 68 -14.81 5.74 3.35
CA VAL A 68 -15.09 6.63 4.48
C VAL A 68 -13.91 6.65 5.44
N PHE A 69 -13.45 7.84 5.80
CA PHE A 69 -12.43 8.05 6.82
C PHE A 69 -12.85 9.17 7.75
N LYS A 70 -12.85 8.91 9.06
CA LYS A 70 -13.30 9.85 10.11
C LYS A 70 -14.72 10.40 9.89
N GLY A 71 -15.60 9.61 9.30
CA GLY A 71 -16.99 10.03 9.03
C GLY A 71 -17.18 10.89 7.79
N GLU A 72 -16.11 11.12 7.01
CA GLU A 72 -16.14 11.88 5.77
C GLU A 72 -15.94 10.95 4.56
N ASP A 73 -16.63 11.28 3.47
CA ASP A 73 -16.50 10.58 2.21
C ASP A 73 -15.23 11.04 1.47
N HIS A 74 -14.45 10.08 1.02
CA HIS A 74 -13.23 10.28 0.25
C HIS A 74 -13.25 9.46 -1.02
N VAL A 75 -12.42 9.87 -1.97
CA VAL A 75 -12.18 9.14 -3.22
C VAL A 75 -10.68 9.06 -3.45
N THR A 76 -10.19 7.88 -3.81
CA THR A 76 -8.81 7.67 -4.22
C THR A 76 -8.75 6.93 -5.55
N SER A 77 -7.61 6.95 -6.19
CA SER A 77 -7.32 6.16 -7.38
C SER A 77 -5.98 5.47 -7.23
N ALA A 78 -5.68 4.49 -8.05
CA ALA A 78 -4.35 3.89 -8.06
C ALA A 78 -3.86 3.65 -9.49
N LYS A 79 -2.58 3.92 -9.71
CA LYS A 79 -1.82 3.53 -10.89
C LYS A 79 -1.02 2.28 -10.63
N SER A 80 -0.44 1.69 -11.65
CA SER A 80 0.42 0.51 -11.49
C SER A 80 1.70 0.58 -12.31
N ALA A 81 2.73 -0.08 -11.81
CA ALA A 81 3.95 -0.38 -12.53
C ALA A 81 4.53 -1.71 -12.02
N PHE A 82 5.58 -2.19 -12.65
CA PHE A 82 6.37 -3.31 -12.15
C PHE A 82 7.64 -2.79 -11.46
N ILE A 83 8.12 -3.50 -10.45
CA ILE A 83 9.50 -3.32 -10.01
C ILE A 83 10.39 -3.62 -11.23
N PRO A 84 11.33 -2.72 -11.60
CA PRO A 84 12.13 -2.87 -12.82
C PRO A 84 12.81 -4.25 -12.93
N LYS A 85 12.73 -4.84 -14.13
CA LYS A 85 13.26 -6.18 -14.45
C LYS A 85 12.62 -7.34 -13.68
N THR A 86 11.46 -7.15 -13.10
CA THR A 86 10.69 -8.19 -12.38
C THR A 86 9.26 -8.27 -12.88
N ARG A 87 8.50 -9.23 -12.38
CA ARG A 87 7.06 -9.35 -12.58
C ARG A 87 6.24 -8.96 -11.34
N VAL A 88 6.88 -8.37 -10.34
CA VAL A 88 6.18 -7.89 -9.14
C VAL A 88 5.46 -6.60 -9.46
N GLN A 89 4.14 -6.66 -9.42
CA GLN A 89 3.28 -5.50 -9.68
C GLN A 89 3.15 -4.65 -8.42
N VAL A 90 3.29 -3.34 -8.60
CA VAL A 90 3.11 -2.33 -7.55
C VAL A 90 1.97 -1.42 -7.94
N TYR A 91 1.01 -1.24 -7.03
CA TYR A 91 -0.01 -0.21 -7.11
C TYR A 91 0.46 1.04 -6.37
N PHE A 92 0.16 2.19 -6.92
CA PHE A 92 0.48 3.52 -6.39
C PHE A 92 -0.81 4.23 -6.04
N LEU A 93 -1.14 4.27 -4.76
CA LEU A 93 -2.36 4.89 -4.27
C LEU A 93 -2.21 6.41 -4.32
N GLU A 94 -3.04 7.06 -5.12
CA GLU A 94 -2.98 8.49 -5.37
C GLU A 94 -3.73 9.26 -4.29
N ASP A 95 -3.11 10.33 -3.83
CA ASP A 95 -3.72 11.32 -2.96
C ASP A 95 -3.01 12.67 -3.08
N GLU A 96 -3.79 13.72 -3.28
CA GLU A 96 -3.29 15.06 -3.50
C GLU A 96 -2.88 15.78 -2.21
N TYR A 97 -3.47 15.40 -1.08
CA TYR A 97 -3.28 16.07 0.19
C TYR A 97 -2.21 15.42 1.07
N TRP A 98 -2.27 14.09 1.23
CA TRP A 98 -1.44 13.38 2.19
C TRP A 98 -0.06 12.99 1.65
N PHE A 99 0.02 12.56 0.39
CA PHE A 99 1.25 11.95 -0.15
C PHE A 99 1.91 12.76 -1.26
N LYS A 100 1.15 13.41 -2.11
CA LYS A 100 1.70 14.25 -3.19
C LYS A 100 2.61 15.37 -2.68
N PRO A 101 2.31 16.06 -1.57
CA PRO A 101 3.18 17.13 -1.05
C PRO A 101 4.51 16.62 -0.46
N LEU A 102 4.62 15.35 -0.14
CA LEU A 102 5.85 14.78 0.42
C LEU A 102 6.93 14.68 -0.66
N THR A 103 8.06 15.32 -0.42
CA THR A 103 9.22 15.34 -1.32
C THR A 103 10.40 14.59 -0.70
N ASN A 104 10.76 13.44 -1.26
CA ASN A 104 11.86 12.57 -0.79
C ASN A 104 11.74 12.10 0.67
N LEU A 105 10.52 12.11 1.23
CA LEU A 105 10.24 11.79 2.62
C LEU A 105 9.02 10.87 2.69
N VAL A 106 8.92 10.12 3.76
CA VAL A 106 7.80 9.22 4.02
C VAL A 106 7.03 9.64 5.27
N TYR A 107 7.71 9.84 6.39
CA TYR A 107 7.07 10.17 7.68
C TYR A 107 7.82 11.22 8.50
N LYS A 108 8.91 11.74 7.99
CA LYS A 108 9.74 12.76 8.63
C LYS A 108 9.88 13.98 7.72
N SER A 109 10.08 15.13 8.31
CA SER A 109 10.48 16.35 7.60
C SER A 109 11.97 16.32 7.24
N LYS A 110 12.41 17.26 6.39
CA LYS A 110 13.83 17.37 5.96
C LYS A 110 14.83 17.49 7.11
N ASN A 111 14.40 18.05 8.24
CA ASN A 111 15.23 18.19 9.45
C ASN A 111 15.09 16.98 10.43
N GLY A 112 14.53 15.87 9.98
CA GLY A 112 14.41 14.62 10.74
C GLY A 112 13.28 14.58 11.76
N ARG A 113 12.46 15.62 11.91
CA ARG A 113 11.32 15.61 12.81
C ARG A 113 10.20 14.74 12.27
N VAL A 114 9.59 13.93 13.11
CA VAL A 114 8.41 13.15 12.77
C VAL A 114 7.26 14.11 12.47
N LEU A 115 6.54 13.85 11.37
CA LEU A 115 5.39 14.67 10.99
C LEU A 115 4.24 14.46 11.98
N ALA A 116 3.65 15.55 12.45
CA ALA A 116 2.61 15.50 13.49
C ALA A 116 1.32 14.81 13.04
N ASP A 117 1.04 14.85 11.75
CA ASP A 117 -0.17 14.30 11.10
C ASP A 117 -0.03 12.85 10.61
N ASN A 118 1.06 12.15 10.97
CA ASN A 118 1.30 10.78 10.52
C ASN A 118 0.20 9.80 10.92
N ALA A 119 -0.40 9.95 12.08
CA ALA A 119 -1.49 9.08 12.52
C ALA A 119 -2.69 9.18 11.56
N GLU A 120 -3.04 10.38 11.14
CA GLU A 120 -4.12 10.61 10.18
C GLU A 120 -3.74 10.14 8.78
N ARG A 121 -2.53 10.51 8.32
CA ARG A 121 -2.01 10.10 7.01
C ARG A 121 -2.06 8.60 6.81
N TYR A 122 -1.57 7.83 7.76
CA TYR A 122 -1.52 6.37 7.62
C TYR A 122 -2.83 5.69 8.02
N GLY A 123 -3.67 6.33 8.82
CA GLY A 123 -5.06 5.93 8.99
C GLY A 123 -5.86 6.05 7.69
N TYR A 124 -5.74 7.18 7.01
CA TYR A 124 -6.30 7.41 5.67
C TYR A 124 -5.82 6.35 4.67
N TYR A 125 -4.50 6.17 4.57
CA TYR A 125 -3.88 5.17 3.71
C TYR A 125 -4.42 3.76 3.97
N SER A 126 -4.51 3.36 5.23
CA SER A 126 -5.00 2.04 5.62
C SER A 126 -6.44 1.80 5.18
N LYS A 127 -7.32 2.79 5.33
CA LYS A 127 -8.71 2.71 4.86
C LYS A 127 -8.79 2.64 3.34
N ALA A 128 -8.05 3.50 2.64
CA ALA A 128 -8.00 3.54 1.19
C ALA A 128 -7.49 2.22 0.61
N VAL A 129 -6.42 1.65 1.17
CA VAL A 129 -5.88 0.34 0.74
C VAL A 129 -6.91 -0.77 0.90
N LEU A 130 -7.57 -0.85 2.05
CA LEU A 130 -8.61 -1.85 2.29
C LEU A 130 -9.77 -1.73 1.30
N SER A 131 -10.07 -0.53 0.84
CA SER A 131 -11.17 -0.27 -0.11
C SER A 131 -10.83 -0.69 -1.55
N THR A 132 -9.59 -1.05 -1.86
CA THR A 132 -9.18 -1.45 -3.22
C THR A 132 -9.68 -2.83 -3.64
N LEU A 133 -9.93 -3.76 -2.73
CA LEU A 133 -10.15 -5.17 -3.05
C LEU A 133 -11.30 -5.43 -4.01
N PRO A 134 -12.51 -4.84 -3.85
CA PRO A 134 -13.61 -5.04 -4.80
C PRO A 134 -13.25 -4.54 -6.20
N HIS A 135 -12.49 -3.46 -6.30
CA HIS A 135 -12.04 -2.87 -7.56
C HIS A 135 -10.94 -3.68 -8.25
N LEU A 136 -10.16 -4.43 -7.46
CA LEU A 136 -9.18 -5.38 -7.99
C LEU A 136 -9.82 -6.68 -8.48
N PHE A 137 -11.08 -6.96 -8.14
CA PHE A 137 -11.73 -8.26 -8.31
C PHE A 137 -10.85 -9.40 -7.80
N TRP A 138 -10.23 -9.18 -6.65
CA TRP A 138 -9.22 -10.07 -6.11
C TRP A 138 -9.30 -10.09 -4.59
N ALA A 139 -9.39 -11.27 -4.02
CA ALA A 139 -9.42 -11.48 -2.59
C ALA A 139 -8.11 -12.16 -2.15
N PRO A 140 -7.28 -11.50 -1.34
CA PRO A 140 -6.08 -12.13 -0.80
C PRO A 140 -6.42 -13.16 0.27
N ASP A 141 -5.52 -14.12 0.46
CA ASP A 141 -5.53 -15.01 1.61
C ASP A 141 -4.92 -14.35 2.84
N ILE A 142 -3.92 -13.49 2.60
CA ILE A 142 -3.14 -12.86 3.67
C ILE A 142 -2.86 -11.39 3.33
N PHE A 143 -3.10 -10.48 4.29
CA PHE A 143 -2.50 -9.16 4.31
C PHE A 143 -1.14 -9.23 4.99
N ILE A 144 -0.09 -8.83 4.28
CA ILE A 144 1.26 -8.64 4.84
C ILE A 144 1.47 -7.14 5.02
N CYS A 145 1.28 -6.68 6.24
CA CYS A 145 1.39 -5.27 6.61
C CYS A 145 2.81 -4.98 7.08
N ASN A 146 3.50 -4.06 6.43
CA ASN A 146 4.91 -3.79 6.68
C ASN A 146 5.14 -2.38 7.21
N GLY A 147 5.89 -2.30 8.31
CA GLY A 147 6.14 -1.07 9.03
C GLY A 147 4.96 -0.65 9.91
N TRP A 148 5.25 0.22 10.88
CA TRP A 148 4.22 0.78 11.77
C TRP A 148 3.14 1.59 11.02
N GLN A 149 3.48 2.10 9.85
CA GLN A 149 2.56 2.87 8.99
C GLN A 149 1.36 2.04 8.52
N SER A 150 1.48 0.73 8.49
CA SER A 150 0.39 -0.19 8.12
C SER A 150 -0.27 -0.89 9.32
N ALA A 151 0.12 -0.51 10.55
CA ALA A 151 -0.35 -1.19 11.77
C ALA A 151 -1.86 -1.07 12.04
N LEU A 152 -2.53 -0.07 11.46
CA LEU A 152 -3.97 0.10 11.61
C LEU A 152 -4.79 -0.83 10.70
N ILE A 153 -4.19 -1.42 9.68
CA ILE A 153 -4.89 -2.27 8.70
C ILE A 153 -5.58 -3.47 9.35
N PRO A 154 -4.91 -4.28 10.19
CA PRO A 154 -5.59 -5.42 10.81
C PRO A 154 -6.82 -5.03 11.63
N GLY A 155 -6.71 -3.96 12.42
CA GLY A 155 -7.81 -3.45 13.24
C GLY A 155 -8.97 -2.91 12.40
N PHE A 156 -8.68 -2.10 11.39
CA PHE A 156 -9.70 -1.57 10.48
C PHE A 156 -10.36 -2.67 9.66
N PHE A 157 -9.59 -3.65 9.18
CA PHE A 157 -10.14 -4.79 8.48
C PHE A 157 -11.17 -5.52 9.34
N LYS A 158 -10.77 -5.94 10.54
CA LYS A 158 -11.64 -6.68 11.44
C LYS A 158 -12.90 -5.91 11.84
N LYS A 159 -12.76 -4.60 12.08
CA LYS A 159 -13.87 -3.78 12.57
C LYS A 159 -14.83 -3.32 11.46
N HIS A 160 -14.34 -3.08 10.24
CA HIS A 160 -15.10 -2.36 9.22
C HIS A 160 -15.27 -3.10 7.91
N PHE A 161 -14.50 -4.15 7.63
CA PHE A 161 -14.49 -4.81 6.32
C PHE A 161 -14.77 -6.31 6.40
N GLU A 162 -14.32 -7.00 7.44
CA GLU A 162 -14.46 -8.45 7.53
C GLU A 162 -15.92 -8.88 7.37
N GLY A 163 -16.17 -9.75 6.38
CA GLY A 163 -17.48 -10.31 6.13
C GLY A 163 -18.48 -9.44 5.38
N ILE A 164 -18.14 -8.20 5.01
CA ILE A 164 -19.11 -7.31 4.34
C ILE A 164 -19.45 -7.74 2.90
N ASN A 165 -18.54 -8.44 2.23
CA ASN A 165 -18.77 -9.02 0.90
C ASN A 165 -17.77 -10.14 0.59
N GLN A 166 -17.85 -10.70 -0.60
CA GLN A 166 -17.01 -11.83 -1.04
C GLN A 166 -15.49 -11.55 -1.08
N PHE A 167 -15.07 -10.27 -1.16
CA PHE A 167 -13.65 -9.90 -1.19
C PHE A 167 -13.03 -9.78 0.20
N TYR A 168 -13.83 -9.64 1.24
CA TYR A 168 -13.41 -9.45 2.63
C TYR A 168 -13.78 -10.64 3.52
N LYS A 169 -13.74 -11.85 2.95
CA LYS A 169 -13.91 -13.09 3.73
C LYS A 169 -12.71 -13.27 4.66
N LYS A 170 -12.56 -14.41 5.20
CA LYS A 170 -11.52 -14.78 6.15
C LYS A 170 -10.11 -14.53 5.60
N ILE A 171 -9.57 -13.32 5.81
CA ILE A 171 -8.22 -12.92 5.42
C ILE A 171 -7.35 -12.92 6.68
N GLN A 172 -6.23 -13.62 6.63
CA GLN A 172 -5.23 -13.57 7.69
C GLN A 172 -4.46 -12.25 7.61
N THR A 173 -4.02 -11.74 8.75
CA THR A 173 -3.22 -10.51 8.81
C THR A 173 -1.89 -10.78 9.51
N VAL A 174 -0.80 -10.32 8.90
CA VAL A 174 0.56 -10.37 9.46
C VAL A 174 1.08 -8.94 9.51
N LEU A 175 1.53 -8.51 10.66
CA LEU A 175 2.20 -7.21 10.84
C LEU A 175 3.70 -7.45 11.07
N ILE A 176 4.53 -6.86 10.23
CA ILE A 176 5.99 -6.94 10.30
C ILE A 176 6.53 -5.57 10.67
N ILE A 177 7.19 -5.48 11.81
CA ILE A 177 7.89 -4.28 12.27
C ILE A 177 9.38 -4.56 12.24
N LEU A 178 10.12 -3.80 11.43
CA LEU A 178 11.58 -3.85 11.43
C LEU A 178 12.10 -3.03 12.60
N SER A 179 12.94 -3.63 13.42
CA SER A 179 13.74 -2.90 14.40
C SER A 179 14.91 -2.21 13.69
N ASN A 180 15.15 -0.96 13.99
CA ASN A 180 16.36 -0.25 13.58
C ASN A 180 17.52 -0.66 14.46
#